data_8442bcbbeaf4e3db07d93f9df0bc400e
#
_entry.id   8442bcbbeaf4e3db07d93f9df0bc400e
#
_cell.length_a   1.000
_cell.length_b   1.000
_cell.length_c   1.000
_cell.angle_alpha   90.00
_cell.angle_beta   90.00
_cell.angle_gamma   90.00
#
_symmetry.space_group_name_H-M   'P 1'
#
loop_
_entity.id
_entity.type
_entity.pdbx_description
1 polymer ?
#
loop_
_entity_poly.entity_id
_entity_poly.type
_entity_poly.pdbx_seq_one_letter_code
_entity_poly.pdbx_strand_id
1 'polypeptide(L)'
;MDKKQRLHLQKMISENNVEETTDKIRTLKHSSLIRQDVDTYLSLKRRYSRLAESNTEQFTTMVRTQCKFLFENYTNLFSRLIKDELNLQILAMLLTILKRIEDGELDQHEGSFEVGTLLKKLYIDSALRRNDKKESKSKRRKKKKKKKNPKAKLTLEKYKALHLNEN
;
A
#
# COMPACT_ATOMS: atom_id res chain seq x y z
N MET A 1 -12.54 13.37 17.30
CA MET A 1 -12.73 12.05 17.93
C MET A 1 -13.99 12.07 18.79
N ASP A 2 -14.86 11.06 18.67
CA ASP A 2 -16.12 10.97 19.41
C ASP A 2 -15.87 10.50 20.87
N LYS A 3 -16.78 10.86 21.83
CA LYS A 3 -16.64 10.48 23.27
C LYS A 3 -16.46 8.97 23.47
N LYS A 4 -17.19 8.14 22.70
CA LYS A 4 -17.05 6.67 22.76
C LYS A 4 -15.67 6.19 22.28
N GLN A 5 -15.12 6.82 21.27
CA GLN A 5 -13.78 6.51 20.74
C GLN A 5 -12.70 6.89 21.76
N ARG A 6 -12.82 8.03 22.44
CA ARG A 6 -11.92 8.44 23.52
C ARG A 6 -11.92 7.46 24.68
N LEU A 7 -13.11 7.05 25.13
CA LEU A 7 -13.23 6.09 26.22
C LEU A 7 -12.60 4.73 25.87
N HIS A 8 -12.84 4.27 24.64
CA HIS A 8 -12.25 3.01 24.14
C HIS A 8 -10.72 3.10 24.05
N LEU A 9 -10.20 4.20 23.52
CA LEU A 9 -8.76 4.46 23.46
C LEU A 9 -8.13 4.49 24.85
N GLN A 10 -8.75 5.18 25.81
CA GLN A 10 -8.27 5.28 27.18
C GLN A 10 -8.22 3.91 27.87
N LYS A 11 -9.21 3.06 27.61
CA LYS A 11 -9.23 1.68 28.07
C LYS A 11 -8.08 0.86 27.47
N MET A 12 -7.83 0.97 26.17
CA MET A 12 -6.72 0.29 25.48
C MET A 12 -5.35 0.74 26.00
N ILE A 13 -5.17 2.02 26.30
CA ILE A 13 -3.93 2.57 26.87
C ILE A 13 -3.69 1.97 28.26
N SER A 14 -4.71 1.97 29.11
CA SER A 14 -4.58 1.43 30.49
C SER A 14 -4.35 -0.09 30.51
N GLU A 15 -4.93 -0.85 29.59
CA GLU A 15 -4.74 -2.30 29.49
C GLU A 15 -3.35 -2.70 28.97
N ASN A 16 -2.74 -1.87 28.12
CA ASN A 16 -1.48 -2.20 27.46
C ASN A 16 -0.24 -1.53 28.11
N ASN A 17 -0.40 -0.73 29.18
CA ASN A 17 0.68 0.01 29.85
C ASN A 17 1.62 0.73 28.85
N VAL A 18 1.04 1.43 27.87
CA VAL A 18 1.79 2.09 26.82
C VAL A 18 2.56 3.27 27.37
N GLU A 19 3.90 3.27 27.18
CA GLU A 19 4.74 4.40 27.55
C GLU A 19 4.40 5.63 26.71
N GLU A 20 4.18 6.76 27.35
CA GLU A 20 3.93 8.03 26.67
C GLU A 20 5.25 8.70 26.28
N THR A 21 5.44 8.86 24.96
CA THR A 21 6.65 9.46 24.39
C THR A 21 6.34 10.73 23.58
N THR A 22 5.19 11.36 23.81
CA THR A 22 4.73 12.56 23.08
C THR A 22 5.78 13.68 23.12
N ASP A 23 6.39 13.96 24.28
CA ASP A 23 7.38 15.01 24.42
C ASP A 23 8.68 14.69 23.66
N LYS A 24 9.08 13.42 23.63
CA LYS A 24 10.23 12.98 22.80
C LYS A 24 9.95 13.22 21.31
N ILE A 25 8.75 12.87 20.83
CA ILE A 25 8.33 13.08 19.43
C ILE A 25 8.36 14.57 19.08
N ARG A 26 7.81 15.42 19.95
CA ARG A 26 7.77 16.88 19.77
C ARG A 26 9.17 17.52 19.78
N THR A 27 10.10 16.98 20.55
CA THR A 27 11.49 17.46 20.61
C THR A 27 12.26 17.06 19.37
N LEU A 28 12.09 15.84 18.86
CA LEU A 28 12.89 15.29 17.76
C LEU A 28 12.49 15.83 16.40
N LYS A 29 11.20 16.10 16.15
CA LYS A 29 10.65 16.66 14.89
C LYS A 29 11.13 15.94 13.63
N HIS A 30 11.08 14.61 13.64
CA HIS A 30 11.60 13.76 12.57
C HIS A 30 10.78 13.78 11.29
N SER A 31 9.50 14.21 11.32
CA SER A 31 8.60 14.18 10.15
C SER A 31 9.14 14.97 8.96
N SER A 32 9.71 16.15 9.23
CA SER A 32 10.29 17.00 8.19
C SER A 32 11.58 16.41 7.62
N LEU A 33 12.44 15.83 8.45
CA LEU A 33 13.69 15.21 8.03
C LEU A 33 13.44 13.96 7.17
N ILE A 34 12.49 13.12 7.59
CA ILE A 34 12.10 11.95 6.81
C ILE A 34 11.55 12.39 5.43
N ARG A 35 10.68 13.41 5.41
CA ARG A 35 10.11 13.94 4.16
C ARG A 35 11.19 14.46 3.23
N GLN A 36 12.13 15.23 3.75
CA GLN A 36 13.24 15.77 2.97
C GLN A 36 14.09 14.68 2.33
N ASP A 37 14.44 13.63 3.07
CA ASP A 37 15.23 12.51 2.55
C ASP A 37 14.45 11.71 1.50
N VAL A 38 13.12 11.50 1.69
CA VAL A 38 12.27 10.84 0.70
C VAL A 38 12.19 11.67 -0.60
N ASP A 39 12.03 12.98 -0.51
CA ASP A 39 12.00 13.87 -1.67
C ASP A 39 13.36 13.90 -2.39
N THR A 40 14.45 13.87 -1.63
CA THR A 40 15.82 13.74 -2.15
C THR A 40 15.99 12.42 -2.91
N TYR A 41 15.57 11.29 -2.33
CA TYR A 41 15.58 10.00 -3.00
C TYR A 41 14.81 10.02 -4.32
N LEU A 42 13.59 10.56 -4.32
CA LEU A 42 12.76 10.63 -5.52
C LEU A 42 13.39 11.48 -6.63
N SER A 43 14.03 12.59 -6.26
CA SER A 43 14.77 13.44 -7.20
C SER A 43 15.99 12.75 -7.77
N LEU A 44 16.77 12.04 -6.93
CA LEU A 44 17.93 11.24 -7.36
C LEU A 44 17.48 10.11 -8.30
N LYS A 45 16.44 9.37 -7.96
CA LYS A 45 15.90 8.29 -8.78
C LYS A 45 15.46 8.78 -10.16
N ARG A 46 14.84 9.96 -10.22
CA ARG A 46 14.42 10.59 -11.46
C ARG A 46 15.61 11.05 -12.30
N ARG A 47 16.61 11.67 -11.65
CA ARG A 47 17.83 12.19 -12.33
C ARG A 47 18.76 11.08 -12.82
N TYR A 48 18.89 10.01 -12.05
CA TYR A 48 19.83 8.91 -12.30
C TYR A 48 19.09 7.58 -12.56
N SER A 49 17.96 7.63 -13.28
CA SER A 49 17.14 6.46 -13.57
C SER A 49 17.94 5.32 -14.24
N ARG A 50 18.80 5.66 -15.22
CA ARG A 50 19.66 4.67 -15.89
C ARG A 50 20.64 3.98 -14.93
N LEU A 51 21.21 4.73 -13.98
CA LEU A 51 22.12 4.17 -12.99
C LEU A 51 21.36 3.27 -12.00
N ALA A 52 20.16 3.66 -11.60
CA ALA A 52 19.30 2.87 -10.73
C ALA A 52 18.95 1.50 -11.33
N GLU A 53 18.81 1.41 -12.67
CA GLU A 53 18.52 0.17 -13.38
C GLU A 53 19.79 -0.64 -13.69
N SER A 54 20.87 0.01 -14.14
CA SER A 54 22.09 -0.67 -14.61
C SER A 54 23.03 -1.06 -13.48
N ASN A 55 23.13 -0.27 -12.42
CA ASN A 55 24.02 -0.52 -11.28
C ASN A 55 23.37 -0.06 -9.97
N THR A 56 22.48 -0.92 -9.47
CA THR A 56 21.71 -0.69 -8.25
C THR A 56 22.61 -0.48 -7.02
N GLU A 57 23.76 -1.12 -6.95
CA GLU A 57 24.69 -1.01 -5.82
C GLU A 57 25.30 0.39 -5.74
N GLN A 58 25.81 0.89 -6.85
CA GLN A 58 26.38 2.23 -6.93
C GLN A 58 25.31 3.30 -6.68
N PHE A 59 24.11 3.12 -7.23
CA PHE A 59 22.97 3.99 -6.95
C PHE A 59 22.60 3.99 -5.46
N THR A 60 22.53 2.82 -4.84
CA THR A 60 22.22 2.69 -3.39
C THR A 60 23.28 3.36 -2.52
N THR A 61 24.56 3.25 -2.88
CA THR A 61 25.64 3.92 -2.17
C THR A 61 25.51 5.45 -2.24
N MET A 62 25.19 5.98 -3.42
CA MET A 62 24.93 7.41 -3.60
C MET A 62 23.73 7.87 -2.77
N VAL A 63 22.61 7.13 -2.81
CA VAL A 63 21.40 7.45 -2.02
C VAL A 63 21.68 7.41 -0.54
N ARG A 64 22.47 6.42 -0.05
CA ARG A 64 22.86 6.31 1.36
C ARG A 64 23.59 7.56 1.85
N THR A 65 24.47 8.12 1.01
CA THR A 65 25.22 9.33 1.34
C THR A 65 24.33 10.57 1.38
N GLN A 66 23.36 10.68 0.47
CA GLN A 66 22.48 11.84 0.36
C GLN A 66 21.30 11.80 1.34
N CYS A 67 20.78 10.61 1.65
CA CYS A 67 19.67 10.39 2.57
C CYS A 67 20.16 9.77 3.89
N LYS A 68 21.21 10.40 4.46
CA LYS A 68 21.92 9.89 5.64
C LYS A 68 21.02 9.73 6.85
N PHE A 69 20.15 10.71 7.11
CA PHE A 69 19.25 10.69 8.25
C PHE A 69 18.30 9.47 8.21
N LEU A 70 17.70 9.21 7.06
CA LEU A 70 16.79 8.07 6.86
C LEU A 70 17.55 6.74 6.98
N PHE A 71 18.77 6.68 6.46
CA PHE A 71 19.60 5.47 6.53
C PHE A 71 20.01 5.14 7.96
N GLU A 72 20.44 6.13 8.76
CA GLU A 72 20.95 5.92 10.11
C GLU A 72 19.83 5.68 11.14
N ASN A 73 18.72 6.43 11.05
CA ASN A 73 17.66 6.38 12.06
C ASN A 73 16.50 5.45 11.67
N TYR A 74 16.26 5.22 10.37
CA TYR A 74 15.10 4.50 9.85
C TYR A 74 15.49 3.48 8.78
N THR A 75 16.47 2.62 9.06
CA THR A 75 17.06 1.65 8.12
C THR A 75 16.01 0.77 7.41
N ASN A 76 14.97 0.33 8.13
CA ASN A 76 13.89 -0.46 7.54
C ASN A 76 13.08 0.33 6.51
N LEU A 77 12.80 1.59 6.80
CA LEU A 77 12.09 2.50 5.89
C LEU A 77 12.94 2.77 4.65
N PHE A 78 14.24 3.06 4.85
CA PHE A 78 15.22 3.23 3.78
C PHE A 78 15.29 2.00 2.86
N SER A 79 15.39 0.80 3.43
CA SER A 79 15.49 -0.44 2.67
C SER A 79 14.25 -0.70 1.80
N ARG A 80 13.05 -0.46 2.34
CA ARG A 80 11.80 -0.58 1.59
C ARG A 80 11.66 0.49 0.51
N LEU A 81 12.18 1.69 0.77
CA LEU A 81 12.17 2.79 -0.20
C LEU A 81 13.04 2.45 -1.44
N ILE A 82 14.26 1.92 -1.21
CA ILE A 82 15.17 1.48 -2.28
C ILE A 82 14.55 0.34 -3.11
N LYS A 83 13.84 -0.59 -2.47
CA LYS A 83 13.20 -1.74 -3.14
C LYS A 83 11.88 -1.40 -3.83
N ASP A 84 11.43 -0.16 -3.80
CA ASP A 84 10.11 0.27 -4.29
C ASP A 84 8.92 -0.49 -3.65
N GLU A 85 9.10 -1.01 -2.44
CA GLU A 85 8.07 -1.72 -1.69
C GLU A 85 7.17 -0.78 -0.88
N LEU A 86 7.50 0.52 -0.86
CA LEU A 86 6.84 1.52 -0.04
C LEU A 86 5.75 2.26 -0.80
N ASN A 87 4.55 2.30 -0.22
CA ASN A 87 3.48 3.16 -0.74
C ASN A 87 3.69 4.60 -0.25
N LEU A 88 4.17 5.46 -1.14
CA LEU A 88 4.49 6.86 -0.84
C LEU A 88 3.26 7.68 -0.40
N GLN A 89 2.06 7.35 -0.89
CA GLN A 89 0.83 8.03 -0.47
C GLN A 89 0.51 7.73 1.00
N ILE A 90 0.64 6.47 1.39
CA ILE A 90 0.45 6.06 2.79
C ILE A 90 1.51 6.71 3.67
N LEU A 91 2.77 6.70 3.25
CA LEU A 91 3.85 7.36 3.97
C LEU A 91 3.57 8.86 4.18
N ALA A 92 3.14 9.56 3.13
CA ALA A 92 2.81 10.99 3.23
C ALA A 92 1.68 11.27 4.25
N MET A 93 0.65 10.41 4.28
CA MET A 93 -0.43 10.51 5.27
C MET A 93 0.07 10.26 6.69
N LEU A 94 0.91 9.24 6.89
CA LEU A 94 1.51 8.94 8.20
C LEU A 94 2.41 10.07 8.69
N LEU A 95 3.23 10.64 7.81
CA LEU A 95 4.08 11.79 8.13
C LEU A 95 3.25 13.05 8.45
N THR A 96 2.07 13.20 7.87
CA THR A 96 1.15 14.30 8.21
C THR A 96 0.61 14.14 9.63
N ILE A 97 0.22 12.92 10.03
CA ILE A 97 -0.21 12.66 11.41
C ILE A 97 0.94 12.88 12.39
N LEU A 98 2.14 12.37 12.07
CA LEU A 98 3.34 12.57 12.88
C LEU A 98 3.63 14.06 13.08
N LYS A 99 3.56 14.86 12.01
CA LYS A 99 3.74 16.31 12.10
C LYS A 99 2.72 16.98 13.02
N ARG A 100 1.46 16.56 13.00
CA ARG A 100 0.43 17.09 13.91
C ARG A 100 0.72 16.78 15.38
N ILE A 101 1.37 15.65 15.67
CA ILE A 101 1.85 15.35 17.03
C ILE A 101 3.02 16.27 17.38
N GLU A 102 3.96 16.49 16.47
CA GLU A 102 5.13 17.36 16.65
C GLU A 102 4.74 18.83 16.86
N ASP A 103 3.68 19.28 16.18
CA ASP A 103 3.13 20.64 16.28
C ASP A 103 2.22 20.83 17.52
N GLY A 104 1.94 19.76 18.27
CA GLY A 104 1.15 19.79 19.50
C GLY A 104 -0.38 19.73 19.31
N GLU A 105 -0.84 19.49 18.09
CA GLU A 105 -2.27 19.34 17.78
C GLU A 105 -2.87 18.02 18.32
N LEU A 106 -2.03 16.98 18.37
CA LEU A 106 -2.39 15.65 18.84
C LEU A 106 -1.38 15.17 19.88
N ASP A 107 -1.81 14.26 20.75
CA ASP A 107 -0.91 13.43 21.53
C ASP A 107 -0.53 12.14 20.79
N GLN A 108 0.42 11.37 21.34
CA GLN A 108 0.84 10.09 20.75
C GLN A 108 -0.32 9.11 20.61
N HIS A 109 -1.23 9.07 21.57
CA HIS A 109 -2.32 8.10 21.60
C HIS A 109 -3.40 8.45 20.59
N GLU A 110 -3.75 9.74 20.49
CA GLU A 110 -4.69 10.24 19.47
C GLU A 110 -4.13 10.03 18.05
N GLY A 111 -2.84 10.33 17.85
CA GLY A 111 -2.14 10.07 16.59
C GLY A 111 -2.12 8.58 16.23
N SER A 112 -1.84 7.70 17.20
CA SER A 112 -1.85 6.24 16.98
C SER A 112 -3.25 5.73 16.62
N PHE A 113 -4.29 6.29 17.20
CA PHE A 113 -5.68 5.98 16.85
C PHE A 113 -6.01 6.43 15.42
N GLU A 114 -5.60 7.64 15.02
CA GLU A 114 -5.77 8.12 13.64
C GLU A 114 -5.04 7.23 12.64
N VAL A 115 -3.79 6.83 12.92
CA VAL A 115 -3.02 5.88 12.12
C VAL A 115 -3.76 4.54 12.00
N GLY A 116 -4.24 3.97 13.09
CA GLY A 116 -5.00 2.73 13.10
C GLY A 116 -6.27 2.82 12.24
N THR A 117 -6.99 3.92 12.33
CA THR A 117 -8.19 4.19 11.52
C THR A 117 -7.86 4.30 10.04
N LEU A 118 -6.78 5.01 9.69
CA LEU A 118 -6.29 5.15 8.32
C LEU A 118 -5.90 3.78 7.73
N LEU A 119 -5.13 3.00 8.46
CA LEU A 119 -4.69 1.67 8.01
C LEU A 119 -5.87 0.70 7.85
N LYS A 120 -6.84 0.73 8.77
CA LYS A 120 -8.08 -0.06 8.68
C LYS A 120 -8.85 0.29 7.40
N LYS A 121 -9.04 1.58 7.11
CA LYS A 121 -9.72 2.05 5.89
C LYS A 121 -8.99 1.56 4.64
N LEU A 122 -7.67 1.73 4.56
CA LEU A 122 -6.85 1.28 3.44
C LEU A 122 -6.90 -0.24 3.24
N TYR A 123 -6.94 -1.01 4.34
CA TYR A 123 -7.06 -2.46 4.29
C TYR A 123 -8.43 -2.90 3.72
N ILE A 124 -9.51 -2.28 4.19
CA ILE A 124 -10.89 -2.56 3.72
C ILE A 124 -11.00 -2.22 2.24
N ASP A 125 -10.55 -1.04 1.82
CA ASP A 125 -10.58 -0.61 0.42
C ASP A 125 -9.76 -1.54 -0.49
N SER A 126 -8.61 -2.01 0.00
CA SER A 126 -7.78 -2.99 -0.71
C SER A 126 -8.45 -4.34 -0.85
N ALA A 127 -9.15 -4.81 0.20
CA ALA A 127 -9.90 -6.07 0.18
C ALA A 127 -11.08 -6.00 -0.80
N LEU A 128 -11.84 -4.90 -0.78
CA LEU A 128 -12.95 -4.66 -1.72
C LEU A 128 -12.45 -4.65 -3.17
N ARG A 129 -11.40 -3.90 -3.49
CA ARG A 129 -10.81 -3.86 -4.84
C ARG A 129 -10.30 -5.23 -5.31
N ARG A 130 -9.80 -6.09 -4.41
CA ARG A 130 -9.41 -7.47 -4.73
C ARG A 130 -10.62 -8.33 -5.08
N ASN A 131 -11.73 -8.18 -4.36
CA ASN A 131 -12.98 -8.90 -4.62
C ASN A 131 -13.58 -8.47 -5.96
N ASP A 132 -13.67 -7.18 -6.25
CA ASP A 132 -14.16 -6.64 -7.53
C ASP A 132 -13.33 -7.15 -8.72
N LYS A 133 -12.00 -7.20 -8.58
CA LYS A 133 -11.11 -7.78 -9.60
C LYS A 133 -11.33 -9.28 -9.81
N LYS A 134 -11.63 -10.04 -8.74
CA LYS A 134 -11.95 -11.48 -8.84
C LYS A 134 -13.29 -11.70 -9.53
N GLU A 135 -14.31 -10.93 -9.18
CA GLU A 135 -15.64 -11.01 -9.82
C GLU A 135 -15.58 -10.62 -11.29
N SER A 136 -14.90 -9.54 -11.65
CA SER A 136 -14.77 -9.10 -13.04
C SER A 136 -14.02 -10.14 -13.90
N LYS A 137 -12.97 -10.79 -13.34
CA LYS A 137 -12.27 -11.91 -14.00
C LYS A 137 -13.17 -13.13 -14.16
N SER A 138 -13.99 -13.45 -13.16
CA SER A 138 -14.96 -14.55 -13.21
C SER A 138 -16.04 -14.29 -14.26
N LYS A 139 -16.63 -13.09 -14.31
CA LYS A 139 -17.61 -12.66 -15.32
C LYS A 139 -17.03 -12.71 -16.74
N ARG A 140 -15.77 -12.29 -16.94
CA ARG A 140 -15.06 -12.40 -18.23
C ARG A 140 -14.81 -13.86 -18.64
N ARG A 141 -14.45 -14.75 -17.70
CA ARG A 141 -14.26 -16.18 -17.97
C ARG A 141 -15.58 -16.85 -18.37
N LYS A 142 -16.70 -16.55 -17.68
CA LYS A 142 -18.04 -17.05 -18.01
C LYS A 142 -18.52 -16.57 -19.39
N LYS A 143 -18.27 -15.29 -19.76
CA LYS A 143 -18.57 -14.76 -21.10
C LYS A 143 -17.71 -15.44 -22.20
N LYS A 144 -16.42 -15.71 -21.95
CA LYS A 144 -15.57 -16.43 -22.90
C LYS A 144 -15.99 -17.89 -23.08
N LYS A 145 -16.44 -18.58 -22.00
CA LYS A 145 -16.98 -19.95 -22.10
C LYS A 145 -18.30 -19.99 -22.90
N LYS A 146 -19.19 -19.01 -22.71
CA LYS A 146 -20.44 -18.94 -23.51
C LYS A 146 -20.19 -18.64 -24.99
N LYS A 147 -19.13 -17.87 -25.35
CA LYS A 147 -18.78 -17.60 -26.76
C LYS A 147 -18.00 -18.76 -27.42
N LYS A 148 -17.44 -19.72 -26.66
CA LYS A 148 -16.72 -20.88 -27.20
C LYS A 148 -17.60 -22.11 -27.46
N ASN A 149 -18.92 -22.02 -27.27
CA ASN A 149 -19.82 -23.10 -27.54
C ASN A 149 -20.88 -22.75 -28.61
N PRO A 150 -20.51 -22.70 -29.89
CA PRO A 150 -21.40 -23.06 -30.96
C PRO A 150 -20.74 -24.18 -31.78
N LYS A 151 -20.42 -25.31 -31.18
CA LYS A 151 -20.39 -26.56 -31.91
C LYS A 151 -21.79 -27.11 -31.74
N ALA A 152 -22.67 -26.79 -32.74
CA ALA A 152 -23.88 -27.49 -32.93
C ALA A 152 -23.56 -29.00 -32.81
N LYS A 153 -24.04 -29.64 -31.75
CA LYS A 153 -24.02 -31.09 -31.68
C LYS A 153 -24.87 -31.53 -32.86
N LEU A 154 -24.20 -32.10 -33.86
CA LEU A 154 -24.90 -32.81 -34.91
C LEU A 154 -25.75 -33.84 -34.15
N THR A 155 -27.03 -33.63 -34.10
CA THR A 155 -27.97 -34.62 -33.59
C THR A 155 -27.88 -35.84 -34.46
N LEU A 156 -27.99 -37.03 -33.87
CA LEU A 156 -27.92 -38.31 -34.58
C LEU A 156 -28.86 -38.34 -35.79
N GLU A 157 -30.01 -37.64 -35.70
CA GLU A 157 -31.00 -37.45 -36.77
C GLU A 157 -30.47 -36.64 -37.97
N LYS A 158 -29.68 -35.58 -37.71
CA LYS A 158 -29.02 -34.80 -38.78
C LYS A 158 -27.90 -35.58 -39.43
N TYR A 159 -27.19 -36.40 -38.67
CA TYR A 159 -26.16 -37.27 -39.20
C TYR A 159 -26.75 -38.38 -40.09
N LYS A 160 -27.85 -39.00 -39.66
CA LYS A 160 -28.59 -39.98 -40.47
C LYS A 160 -29.20 -39.37 -41.73
N ALA A 161 -29.76 -38.14 -41.71
CA ALA A 161 -30.31 -37.46 -42.85
C ALA A 161 -29.26 -37.08 -43.92
N LEU A 162 -28.00 -36.90 -43.53
CA LEU A 162 -26.89 -36.60 -44.46
C LEU A 162 -26.35 -37.86 -45.17
N HIS A 163 -26.51 -39.06 -44.57
CA HIS A 163 -25.98 -40.31 -45.13
C HIS A 163 -27.04 -41.24 -45.72
N LEU A 164 -28.35 -40.87 -45.72
CA LEU A 164 -29.41 -41.65 -46.34
C LEU A 164 -29.81 -41.19 -47.77
N ASN A 165 -29.08 -40.16 -48.32
CA ASN A 165 -29.32 -39.69 -49.68
C ASN A 165 -28.24 -40.12 -50.69
N GLU A 166 -27.44 -41.14 -50.37
CA GLU A 166 -26.42 -41.72 -51.29
C GLU A 166 -26.72 -43.19 -51.58
N ASN A 167 -28.00 -43.55 -51.92
CA ASN A 167 -28.32 -44.81 -52.60
C ASN A 167 -29.51 -44.57 -53.55
#